data_2d8727f4d186d30eaa7d1f4dd8f2c3c3
#
_entry.id   2d8727f4d186d30eaa7d1f4dd8f2c3c3
#
_cell.length_a   1.000
_cell.length_b   1.000
_cell.length_c   1.000
_cell.angle_alpha   90.00
_cell.angle_beta   90.00
_cell.angle_gamma   90.00
#
_symmetry.space_group_name_H-M   'P 1'
#
loop_
_entity.id
_entity.type
_entity.pdbx_description
1 polymer ?
#
loop_
_entity_poly.entity_id
_entity_poly.type
_entity_poly.pdbx_seq_one_letter_code
_entity_poly.pdbx_strand_id
1 'polypeptide(L)'
;MEAVNLKINVPVRNNGGEARPTPARDTGQKRAVVIKPTYVRDPHPIDLPWKIVWNSETCIRCGSCVATCTFGAIQAELQKQGQTFSTGPIPKPVDNSQVILAIKQVSDPKHFCRGCSMCEKVCPTNSIRPVANEHHRFPLLARQGGTPIKRGGRAHHVPVRVLDYIKVGRISQMTDPSLDAARHTFDLLTPFGRGLPADQLPLRVENGKLVEAGWTPPLRWIYPVLIGDMSVGALSWRMWEALALAVAYLNEECGMPVRMCTGEGGVPNRLLKSEYLKYFILQIASGHFGWNRIIKAMPEMVTEPAGILIKIGQGAKPGDGGLLPAEKVAPHIQAIRGVPKADLLSPPNHQGLYSIEESVQKMFLSMNAAFKFRVPVAIKVAASSTSVAVFNNLIRDPYHIVGGFFLDGLQGGTGAAHEVSLNHTGHPILSKLRDCYLAAVEQGKQGQIPLFVGGGFGDTGDLAADAFKAICLGANGVFAAKIWLQLAGCVGNEKGRCNACNTGHCPVGICTQDPRLVARLDVDAVAQNIVDYFLALDVELKKLLAPIGNSTLPVGRSDALIAMNKAIADRLQIAYAC
;
A
#
# COMPACT_ATOMS: atom_id res chain seq x y z
N MET A 1 -16.33 -18.97 -11.19
CA MET A 1 -15.77 -17.67 -10.86
C MET A 1 -15.90 -16.81 -12.10
N GLU A 2 -16.78 -15.84 -12.08
CA GLU A 2 -16.92 -14.88 -13.16
C GLU A 2 -15.75 -13.89 -13.11
N ALA A 3 -15.26 -13.50 -14.26
CA ALA A 3 -14.10 -12.62 -14.37
C ALA A 3 -14.50 -11.15 -14.18
N VAL A 4 -13.78 -10.43 -13.33
CA VAL A 4 -13.96 -8.98 -13.16
C VAL A 4 -13.43 -8.26 -14.40
N ASN A 5 -14.34 -7.61 -15.13
CA ASN A 5 -14.03 -6.91 -16.39
C ASN A 5 -13.91 -5.40 -16.17
N LEU A 6 -12.75 -4.93 -15.74
CA LEU A 6 -12.48 -3.51 -15.60
C LEU A 6 -11.79 -2.99 -16.88
N LYS A 7 -12.57 -2.49 -17.84
CA LYS A 7 -12.00 -1.80 -19.01
C LYS A 7 -11.75 -0.32 -18.71
N ILE A 8 -10.56 0.00 -18.26
CA ILE A 8 -10.09 1.37 -18.11
C ILE A 8 -9.09 1.66 -19.25
N ASN A 9 -9.57 1.85 -20.49
CA ASN A 9 -8.73 2.22 -21.63
C ASN A 9 -8.63 3.75 -21.76
N VAL A 10 -7.42 4.28 -21.88
CA VAL A 10 -7.17 5.66 -22.29
C VAL A 10 -7.02 5.67 -23.81
N PRO A 11 -7.77 6.46 -24.57
CA PRO A 11 -7.56 6.57 -26.01
C PRO A 11 -6.24 7.31 -26.26
N VAL A 12 -5.25 6.62 -26.83
CA VAL A 12 -4.08 7.26 -27.42
C VAL A 12 -4.53 7.75 -28.80
N ARG A 13 -4.73 9.07 -28.97
CA ARG A 13 -4.81 9.66 -30.31
C ARG A 13 -3.39 9.70 -30.88
N ASN A 14 -3.15 8.92 -31.91
CA ASN A 14 -1.94 9.02 -32.72
C ASN A 14 -1.97 10.32 -33.49
N ASN A 15 -1.09 11.25 -33.15
CA ASN A 15 -0.69 12.30 -34.07
C ASN A 15 0.51 11.78 -34.88
N GLY A 16 0.35 11.72 -36.16
CA GLY A 16 1.18 11.24 -37.26
C GLY A 16 2.68 11.13 -36.98
N GLY A 17 3.16 9.94 -37.00
CA GLY A 17 4.54 9.53 -37.06
C GLY A 17 4.57 8.01 -37.07
N GLU A 18 5.07 7.41 -38.14
CA GLU A 18 5.09 5.97 -38.37
C GLU A 18 5.73 5.24 -37.19
N ALA A 19 4.92 4.60 -36.35
CA ALA A 19 5.35 3.63 -35.38
C ALA A 19 4.85 2.25 -35.79
N ARG A 20 5.75 1.31 -35.92
CA ARG A 20 5.47 -0.10 -36.21
C ARG A 20 4.43 -0.67 -35.24
N PRO A 21 3.62 -1.63 -35.66
CA PRO A 21 2.41 -2.04 -34.96
C PRO A 21 2.74 -2.70 -33.61
N THR A 22 2.13 -2.17 -32.57
CA THR A 22 1.96 -2.88 -31.31
C THR A 22 0.99 -4.04 -31.53
N PRO A 23 1.32 -5.26 -31.09
CA PRO A 23 0.40 -6.39 -31.21
C PRO A 23 -0.66 -6.31 -30.11
N ALA A 24 -1.76 -5.68 -30.42
CA ALA A 24 -3.06 -5.98 -29.83
C ALA A 24 -4.13 -5.20 -30.62
N ARG A 25 -4.72 -5.85 -31.58
CA ARG A 25 -5.98 -5.40 -32.17
C ARG A 25 -7.02 -5.31 -31.05
N ASP A 26 -7.61 -4.15 -30.90
CA ASP A 26 -8.81 -3.96 -30.10
C ASP A 26 -9.97 -4.71 -30.82
N THR A 27 -10.18 -5.95 -30.45
CA THR A 27 -11.25 -6.80 -31.00
C THR A 27 -12.59 -6.57 -30.33
N GLY A 28 -12.76 -5.51 -29.53
CA GLY A 28 -14.04 -5.27 -28.85
C GLY A 28 -14.42 -6.33 -27.79
N GLN A 29 -13.65 -7.40 -27.67
CA GLN A 29 -13.86 -8.41 -26.65
C GLN A 29 -13.48 -7.86 -25.28
N LYS A 30 -14.38 -7.98 -24.33
CA LYS A 30 -14.11 -7.69 -22.93
C LYS A 30 -12.94 -8.57 -22.48
N ARG A 31 -11.80 -7.95 -22.20
CA ARG A 31 -10.66 -8.67 -21.62
C ARG A 31 -11.02 -9.05 -20.19
N ALA A 32 -11.27 -10.31 -19.98
CA ALA A 32 -11.43 -10.85 -18.64
C ALA A 32 -10.05 -10.89 -17.97
N VAL A 33 -9.86 -10.09 -16.93
CA VAL A 33 -8.68 -10.21 -16.08
C VAL A 33 -8.98 -11.31 -15.08
N VAL A 34 -8.38 -12.48 -15.27
CA VAL A 34 -8.49 -13.58 -14.32
C VAL A 34 -7.40 -13.41 -13.29
N ILE A 35 -7.72 -12.74 -12.18
CA ILE A 35 -6.87 -12.73 -11.00
C ILE A 35 -7.14 -14.04 -10.25
N LYS A 36 -6.13 -14.88 -10.16
CA LYS A 36 -6.19 -16.13 -9.39
C LYS A 36 -5.39 -15.93 -8.10
N PRO A 37 -6.03 -15.79 -6.94
CA PRO A 37 -5.31 -15.75 -5.68
C PRO A 37 -4.43 -16.98 -5.55
N THR A 38 -3.14 -16.80 -5.38
CA THR A 38 -2.19 -17.91 -5.20
C THR A 38 -2.16 -18.40 -3.76
N TYR A 39 -2.88 -17.72 -2.88
CA TYR A 39 -3.03 -18.12 -1.49
C TYR A 39 -4.07 -19.23 -1.37
N VAL A 40 -3.68 -20.46 -1.74
CA VAL A 40 -4.46 -21.66 -1.47
C VAL A 40 -3.83 -22.39 -0.29
N ARG A 41 -4.65 -23.04 0.52
CA ARG A 41 -4.23 -23.81 1.70
C ARG A 41 -3.24 -24.95 1.41
N ASP A 42 -3.15 -25.37 0.17
CA ASP A 42 -2.17 -26.36 -0.27
C ASP A 42 -0.95 -25.70 -0.89
N PRO A 43 0.27 -26.09 -0.49
CA PRO A 43 1.47 -25.61 -1.14
C PRO A 43 1.53 -26.16 -2.56
N HIS A 44 1.13 -25.35 -3.54
CA HIS A 44 1.56 -25.61 -4.91
C HIS A 44 3.08 -25.71 -4.96
N PRO A 45 3.65 -26.51 -5.89
CA PRO A 45 5.10 -26.57 -6.07
C PRO A 45 5.61 -25.14 -6.18
N ILE A 46 6.43 -24.77 -5.21
CA ILE A 46 6.84 -23.40 -4.94
C ILE A 46 7.56 -22.89 -6.18
N ASP A 47 7.00 -21.88 -6.82
CA ASP A 47 7.73 -21.09 -7.80
C ASP A 47 8.87 -20.39 -7.06
N LEU A 48 10.06 -20.95 -7.18
CA LEU A 48 11.22 -20.46 -6.49
C LEU A 48 11.60 -19.07 -7.02
N PRO A 49 12.00 -18.12 -6.14
CA PRO A 49 12.31 -16.74 -6.52
C PRO A 49 13.51 -16.64 -7.47
N TRP A 50 14.37 -17.63 -7.43
CA TRP A 50 15.57 -17.69 -8.25
C TRP A 50 15.68 -19.05 -8.93
N LYS A 51 16.02 -19.02 -10.21
CA LYS A 51 16.39 -20.20 -11.00
C LYS A 51 17.90 -20.26 -11.13
N ILE A 52 18.45 -21.45 -11.04
CA ILE A 52 19.86 -21.68 -11.31
C ILE A 52 20.00 -22.12 -12.76
N VAL A 53 20.70 -21.30 -13.54
CA VAL A 53 21.04 -21.60 -14.91
C VAL A 53 22.43 -22.21 -14.91
N TRP A 54 22.55 -23.40 -15.46
CA TRP A 54 23.80 -24.13 -15.60
C TRP A 54 24.05 -24.46 -17.07
N ASN A 55 25.27 -24.14 -17.54
CA ASN A 55 25.75 -24.47 -18.88
C ASN A 55 26.65 -25.71 -18.78
N SER A 56 26.19 -26.83 -19.31
CA SER A 56 26.89 -28.10 -19.29
C SER A 56 28.12 -28.14 -20.20
N GLU A 57 28.17 -27.30 -21.25
CA GLU A 57 29.23 -27.27 -22.25
C GLU A 57 30.48 -26.57 -21.73
N THR A 58 30.32 -25.52 -20.97
CA THR A 58 31.42 -24.73 -20.39
C THR A 58 31.80 -25.21 -18.99
N CYS A 59 31.02 -26.08 -18.38
CA CYS A 59 31.24 -26.57 -17.02
C CYS A 59 32.36 -27.62 -16.97
N ILE A 60 33.42 -27.34 -16.23
CA ILE A 60 34.52 -28.30 -15.98
C ILE A 60 34.21 -29.33 -14.89
N ARG A 61 33.00 -29.31 -14.36
CA ARG A 61 32.50 -30.31 -13.39
C ARG A 61 33.28 -30.41 -12.08
N CYS A 62 33.84 -29.30 -11.62
CA CYS A 62 34.69 -29.27 -10.41
C CYS A 62 33.90 -29.38 -9.09
N GLY A 63 32.55 -29.23 -9.09
CA GLY A 63 31.71 -29.34 -7.89
C GLY A 63 31.77 -28.15 -6.93
N SER A 64 32.58 -27.13 -7.18
CA SER A 64 32.72 -25.96 -6.29
C SER A 64 31.42 -25.25 -5.99
N CYS A 65 30.51 -25.13 -6.96
CA CYS A 65 29.20 -24.51 -6.79
C CYS A 65 28.31 -25.29 -5.81
N VAL A 66 28.37 -26.61 -5.82
CA VAL A 66 27.63 -27.49 -4.89
C VAL A 66 28.20 -27.37 -3.48
N ALA A 67 29.52 -27.45 -3.35
CA ALA A 67 30.23 -27.38 -2.07
C ALA A 67 30.03 -25.99 -1.38
N THR A 68 29.87 -24.92 -2.15
CA THR A 68 29.77 -23.56 -1.63
C THR A 68 28.33 -23.15 -1.34
N CYS A 69 27.32 -23.89 -1.82
CA CYS A 69 25.90 -23.50 -1.65
C CYS A 69 25.43 -23.75 -0.21
N THR A 70 25.59 -22.75 0.64
CA THR A 70 25.18 -22.82 2.06
C THR A 70 23.67 -23.01 2.27
N PHE A 71 22.87 -22.70 1.26
CA PHE A 71 21.40 -22.90 1.30
C PHE A 71 20.97 -24.29 0.83
N GLY A 72 21.89 -25.13 0.39
CA GLY A 72 21.59 -26.46 -0.16
C GLY A 72 20.75 -26.44 -1.44
N ALA A 73 20.70 -25.30 -2.13
CA ALA A 73 19.85 -25.10 -3.31
C ALA A 73 20.41 -25.75 -4.59
N ILE A 74 21.62 -26.23 -4.56
CA ILE A 74 22.32 -26.87 -5.70
C ILE A 74 22.71 -28.27 -5.29
N GLN A 75 22.38 -29.24 -6.13
CA GLN A 75 22.81 -30.62 -6.01
C GLN A 75 23.48 -31.08 -7.28
N ALA A 76 24.46 -32.00 -7.15
CA ALA A 76 25.03 -32.68 -8.27
C ALA A 76 24.44 -34.08 -8.43
N GLU A 77 24.22 -34.48 -9.65
CA GLU A 77 24.00 -35.86 -10.02
C GLU A 77 25.39 -36.50 -10.29
N LEU A 78 25.71 -37.49 -9.51
CA LEU A 78 27.04 -38.09 -9.48
C LEU A 78 26.98 -39.53 -9.98
N GLN A 79 28.09 -39.97 -10.60
CA GLN A 79 28.29 -41.37 -10.93
C GLN A 79 29.56 -41.86 -10.23
N LYS A 80 29.44 -43.02 -9.58
CA LYS A 80 30.54 -43.77 -9.00
C LYS A 80 30.37 -45.25 -9.26
N GLN A 81 31.35 -45.92 -9.84
CA GLN A 81 31.31 -47.35 -10.14
C GLN A 81 30.04 -47.80 -10.89
N GLY A 82 29.59 -47.00 -11.84
CA GLY A 82 28.40 -47.30 -12.65
C GLY A 82 27.04 -46.97 -12.00
N GLN A 83 27.02 -46.61 -10.71
CA GLN A 83 25.79 -46.19 -10.01
C GLN A 83 25.65 -44.68 -10.01
N THR A 84 24.43 -44.21 -10.25
CA THR A 84 24.08 -42.80 -10.23
C THR A 84 23.37 -42.45 -8.93
N PHE A 85 23.75 -41.34 -8.28
CA PHE A 85 23.16 -40.84 -7.05
C PHE A 85 23.24 -39.32 -6.99
N SER A 86 22.44 -38.70 -6.14
CA SER A 86 22.44 -37.25 -5.91
C SER A 86 23.18 -36.90 -4.62
N THR A 87 23.88 -35.73 -4.61
CA THR A 87 24.49 -35.19 -3.39
C THR A 87 23.49 -34.81 -2.32
N GLY A 88 22.23 -34.69 -2.67
CA GLY A 88 21.18 -34.13 -1.79
C GLY A 88 21.37 -32.63 -1.51
N PRO A 89 20.54 -32.06 -0.65
CA PRO A 89 20.51 -30.62 -0.38
C PRO A 89 21.60 -30.14 0.60
N ILE A 90 22.41 -31.03 1.14
CA ILE A 90 23.49 -30.65 2.08
C ILE A 90 24.77 -30.42 1.30
N PRO A 91 25.41 -29.24 1.44
CA PRO A 91 26.70 -28.97 0.79
C PRO A 91 27.73 -30.01 1.21
N LYS A 92 28.22 -30.77 0.26
CA LYS A 92 29.31 -31.72 0.49
C LYS A 92 30.34 -31.56 -0.62
N PRO A 93 31.64 -31.61 -0.31
CA PRO A 93 32.65 -31.70 -1.33
C PRO A 93 32.40 -32.95 -2.18
N VAL A 94 32.58 -32.80 -3.49
CA VAL A 94 32.54 -33.94 -4.40
C VAL A 94 33.89 -34.65 -4.32
N ASP A 95 33.85 -35.94 -4.04
CA ASP A 95 35.07 -36.79 -3.99
C ASP A 95 35.64 -36.93 -5.41
N ASN A 96 36.96 -36.90 -5.53
CA ASN A 96 37.70 -37.04 -6.79
C ASN A 96 37.45 -38.38 -7.53
N SER A 97 36.91 -39.39 -6.83
CA SER A 97 36.45 -40.65 -7.44
C SER A 97 35.06 -40.60 -8.06
N GLN A 98 34.38 -39.46 -7.98
CA GLN A 98 32.99 -39.26 -8.44
C GLN A 98 32.97 -38.38 -9.69
N VAL A 99 32.18 -38.76 -10.67
CA VAL A 99 31.96 -37.97 -11.89
C VAL A 99 30.65 -37.22 -11.78
N ILE A 100 30.69 -35.91 -11.92
CA ILE A 100 29.47 -35.07 -11.96
C ILE A 100 28.84 -35.22 -13.36
N LEU A 101 27.65 -35.77 -13.40
CA LEU A 101 26.85 -35.88 -14.63
C LEU A 101 26.08 -34.60 -14.92
N ALA A 102 25.45 -34.05 -13.88
CA ALA A 102 24.63 -32.85 -14.00
C ALA A 102 24.64 -32.03 -12.70
N ILE A 103 24.41 -30.72 -12.83
CA ILE A 103 24.10 -29.82 -11.73
C ILE A 103 22.63 -29.48 -11.81
N LYS A 104 21.90 -29.67 -10.72
CA LYS A 104 20.45 -29.43 -10.65
C LYS A 104 20.08 -28.50 -9.49
N GLN A 105 19.06 -27.71 -9.69
CA GLN A 105 18.45 -26.95 -8.60
C GLN A 105 17.58 -27.87 -7.76
N VAL A 106 17.67 -27.73 -6.43
CA VAL A 106 16.79 -28.43 -5.49
C VAL A 106 15.42 -27.73 -5.46
N SER A 107 14.36 -28.51 -5.61
CA SER A 107 12.96 -28.03 -5.56
C SER A 107 12.32 -28.31 -4.20
N ASP A 108 13.06 -28.03 -3.12
CA ASP A 108 12.56 -28.20 -1.74
C ASP A 108 12.33 -26.83 -1.10
N PRO A 109 11.17 -26.60 -0.45
CA PRO A 109 10.87 -25.35 0.27
C PRO A 109 11.89 -24.94 1.32
N LYS A 110 12.63 -25.89 1.85
CA LYS A 110 13.68 -25.64 2.85
C LYS A 110 15.05 -25.30 2.24
N HIS A 111 15.28 -25.74 1.00
CA HIS A 111 16.57 -25.72 0.33
C HIS A 111 16.51 -25.02 -1.03
N PHE A 112 16.09 -23.76 -1.07
CA PHE A 112 15.94 -23.03 -2.32
C PHE A 112 16.98 -21.92 -2.51
N CYS A 113 17.23 -21.56 -3.76
CA CYS A 113 18.17 -20.51 -4.13
C CYS A 113 17.73 -19.15 -3.59
N ARG A 114 18.64 -18.44 -2.92
CA ARG A 114 18.44 -17.10 -2.36
C ARG A 114 19.03 -15.98 -3.23
N GLY A 115 19.58 -16.29 -4.40
CA GLY A 115 20.18 -15.31 -5.29
C GLY A 115 21.47 -14.67 -4.76
N CYS A 116 22.20 -15.34 -3.87
CA CYS A 116 23.42 -14.79 -3.26
C CYS A 116 24.62 -14.74 -4.22
N SER A 117 24.54 -15.37 -5.39
CA SER A 117 25.57 -15.45 -6.44
C SER A 117 26.93 -16.08 -6.01
N MET A 118 26.97 -16.76 -4.87
CA MET A 118 28.21 -17.42 -4.45
C MET A 118 28.64 -18.52 -5.42
N CYS A 119 27.69 -19.29 -5.97
CA CYS A 119 27.97 -20.31 -6.97
C CYS A 119 28.62 -19.73 -8.26
N GLU A 120 28.18 -18.55 -8.67
CA GLU A 120 28.73 -17.82 -9.81
C GLU A 120 30.14 -17.32 -9.52
N LYS A 121 30.38 -16.77 -8.32
CA LYS A 121 31.70 -16.23 -7.91
C LYS A 121 32.78 -17.31 -7.80
N VAL A 122 32.42 -18.52 -7.40
CA VAL A 122 33.38 -19.62 -7.26
C VAL A 122 33.53 -20.47 -8.53
N CYS A 123 32.73 -20.22 -9.54
CA CYS A 123 32.77 -20.97 -10.79
C CYS A 123 33.89 -20.45 -11.69
N PRO A 124 34.97 -21.23 -11.93
CA PRO A 124 36.10 -20.75 -12.72
C PRO A 124 35.76 -20.51 -14.19
N THR A 125 34.71 -21.10 -14.69
CA THR A 125 34.26 -21.00 -16.08
C THR A 125 32.97 -20.22 -16.27
N ASN A 126 32.44 -19.56 -15.22
CA ASN A 126 31.16 -18.85 -15.23
C ASN A 126 29.99 -19.69 -15.77
N SER A 127 30.04 -20.99 -15.60
CA SER A 127 29.06 -21.95 -16.16
C SER A 127 27.77 -22.02 -15.35
N ILE A 128 27.69 -21.36 -14.21
CA ILE A 128 26.52 -21.40 -13.33
C ILE A 128 26.23 -20.01 -12.77
N ARG A 129 24.95 -19.62 -12.80
CA ARG A 129 24.50 -18.36 -12.19
C ARG A 129 23.06 -18.43 -11.71
N PRO A 130 22.70 -17.72 -10.64
CA PRO A 130 21.31 -17.52 -10.28
C PRO A 130 20.71 -16.42 -11.16
N VAL A 131 19.53 -16.67 -11.70
CA VAL A 131 18.71 -15.68 -12.41
C VAL A 131 17.38 -15.52 -11.70
N ALA A 132 16.85 -14.29 -11.69
CA ALA A 132 15.54 -14.04 -11.11
C ALA A 132 14.47 -14.83 -11.87
N ASN A 133 13.55 -15.45 -11.15
CA ASN A 133 12.41 -16.09 -11.75
C ASN A 133 11.34 -15.03 -12.05
N GLU A 134 11.17 -14.69 -13.31
CA GLU A 134 10.23 -13.66 -13.78
C GLU A 134 8.76 -13.98 -13.45
N HIS A 135 8.45 -15.26 -13.23
CA HIS A 135 7.10 -15.71 -12.87
C HIS A 135 6.86 -15.78 -11.35
N HIS A 136 7.91 -15.51 -10.55
CA HIS A 136 7.76 -15.56 -9.10
C HIS A 136 7.00 -14.35 -8.57
N ARG A 137 6.00 -14.61 -7.71
CA ARG A 137 5.11 -13.58 -7.16
C ARG A 137 5.53 -13.17 -5.75
N PHE A 138 5.76 -11.89 -5.57
CA PHE A 138 6.37 -11.26 -4.40
C PHE A 138 5.71 -11.47 -3.03
N PRO A 139 4.36 -11.58 -2.87
CA PRO A 139 3.76 -11.71 -1.54
C PRO A 139 4.27 -12.92 -0.76
N LEU A 140 4.56 -13.99 -1.47
CA LEU A 140 5.14 -15.20 -0.84
C LEU A 140 6.58 -14.98 -0.37
N LEU A 141 7.35 -14.16 -1.08
CA LEU A 141 8.74 -13.82 -0.71
C LEU A 141 8.80 -12.93 0.53
N ALA A 142 7.97 -11.92 0.62
CA ALA A 142 7.90 -11.03 1.76
C ALA A 142 7.61 -11.79 3.06
N ARG A 143 6.93 -12.94 2.96
CA ARG A 143 6.52 -13.77 4.09
C ARG A 143 7.49 -14.85 4.50
N GLN A 144 8.24 -15.38 3.57
CA GLN A 144 9.18 -16.46 3.88
C GLN A 144 10.46 -15.96 4.57
N GLY A 145 10.47 -14.71 5.04
CA GLY A 145 11.51 -14.16 5.92
C GLY A 145 12.90 -14.03 5.28
N GLY A 146 13.00 -14.19 3.96
CA GLY A 146 14.29 -14.29 3.33
C GLY A 146 14.73 -13.13 2.45
N THR A 147 13.78 -12.39 1.88
CA THR A 147 14.13 -11.28 0.99
C THR A 147 13.32 -10.06 1.40
N PRO A 148 13.93 -9.10 2.09
CA PRO A 148 13.25 -7.86 2.39
C PRO A 148 12.87 -7.20 1.08
N ILE A 149 11.60 -6.79 0.96
CA ILE A 149 11.19 -5.87 -0.08
C ILE A 149 12.16 -4.70 -0.05
N LYS A 150 12.85 -4.45 -1.16
CA LYS A 150 13.93 -3.47 -1.21
C LYS A 150 13.41 -2.11 -0.77
N ARG A 151 14.09 -1.50 0.19
CA ARG A 151 13.78 -0.15 0.65
C ARG A 151 14.14 0.83 -0.45
N GLY A 152 13.19 1.57 -1.00
CA GLY A 152 13.43 2.65 -1.93
C GLY A 152 12.90 3.99 -1.38
N GLY A 153 13.57 5.11 -1.62
CA GLY A 153 13.06 6.49 -1.44
C GLY A 153 12.60 6.86 -0.03
N ARG A 154 13.32 6.50 1.03
CA ARG A 154 13.14 7.06 2.37
C ARG A 154 13.84 8.40 2.49
N ALA A 155 13.28 9.26 3.36
CA ALA A 155 14.07 10.30 4.00
C ALA A 155 15.36 9.67 4.55
N HIS A 156 16.50 10.22 4.16
CA HIS A 156 17.81 9.56 4.36
C HIS A 156 18.25 9.49 5.83
N HIS A 157 17.58 10.19 6.73
CA HIS A 157 17.96 10.38 8.13
C HIS A 157 16.99 9.83 9.18
N VAL A 158 16.10 8.89 8.82
CA VAL A 158 15.37 8.13 9.83
C VAL A 158 16.08 6.78 9.99
N PRO A 159 17.06 6.67 10.89
CA PRO A 159 17.97 5.52 10.92
C PRO A 159 17.31 4.23 11.36
N VAL A 160 16.30 4.31 12.26
CA VAL A 160 15.59 3.14 12.77
C VAL A 160 14.13 3.50 12.95
N ARG A 161 13.24 2.63 12.54
CA ARG A 161 11.81 2.85 12.73
C ARG A 161 11.44 2.63 14.20
N VAL A 162 10.68 3.58 14.76
CA VAL A 162 10.11 3.44 16.12
C VAL A 162 9.30 2.14 16.25
N LEU A 163 8.58 1.74 15.19
CA LEU A 163 7.80 0.51 15.12
C LEU A 163 8.62 -0.77 15.39
N ASP A 164 9.91 -0.78 15.07
CA ASP A 164 10.77 -1.95 15.27
C ASP A 164 11.06 -2.22 16.76
N TYR A 165 10.97 -1.17 17.59
CA TYR A 165 11.13 -1.26 19.06
C TYR A 165 9.83 -1.56 19.80
N ILE A 166 8.71 -1.70 19.11
CA ILE A 166 7.42 -2.01 19.70
C ILE A 166 7.06 -3.46 19.40
N LYS A 167 6.66 -4.20 20.43
CA LYS A 167 6.22 -5.60 20.33
C LYS A 167 4.80 -5.74 20.88
N VAL A 168 4.12 -6.80 20.49
CA VAL A 168 2.88 -7.22 21.13
C VAL A 168 3.28 -7.92 22.43
N GLY A 169 3.01 -7.29 23.56
CA GLY A 169 3.43 -7.76 24.88
C GLY A 169 2.35 -8.51 25.63
N ARG A 170 1.08 -8.21 25.36
CA ARG A 170 -0.04 -8.89 25.98
C ARG A 170 -0.31 -10.21 25.26
N ILE A 171 -0.34 -11.30 26.02
CA ILE A 171 -0.77 -12.61 25.55
C ILE A 171 -1.90 -13.06 26.47
N SER A 172 -2.98 -13.58 25.92
CA SER A 172 -4.11 -14.11 26.66
C SER A 172 -3.68 -15.28 27.55
N GLN A 173 -4.29 -15.36 28.73
CA GLN A 173 -4.06 -16.43 29.70
C GLN A 173 -5.30 -17.35 29.77
N MET A 174 -5.26 -18.38 30.65
CA MET A 174 -6.37 -19.33 30.81
C MET A 174 -7.70 -18.67 31.20
N THR A 175 -7.66 -17.51 31.87
CA THR A 175 -8.85 -16.71 32.25
C THR A 175 -9.38 -15.82 31.16
N ASP A 176 -8.59 -15.60 30.10
CA ASP A 176 -8.91 -14.81 28.92
C ASP A 176 -8.27 -15.52 27.72
N PRO A 177 -8.90 -16.57 27.19
CA PRO A 177 -8.26 -17.50 26.27
C PRO A 177 -7.96 -16.84 24.94
N SER A 178 -6.82 -17.17 24.36
CA SER A 178 -6.47 -16.76 23.01
C SER A 178 -7.44 -17.37 21.99
N LEU A 179 -7.67 -16.63 20.92
CA LEU A 179 -8.46 -17.11 19.78
C LEU A 179 -7.58 -17.94 18.83
N ASP A 180 -8.21 -18.75 18.03
CA ASP A 180 -7.56 -19.47 16.93
C ASP A 180 -7.77 -18.70 15.62
N ALA A 181 -6.70 -18.18 15.05
CA ALA A 181 -6.76 -17.37 13.82
C ALA A 181 -7.38 -18.10 12.61
N ALA A 182 -7.42 -19.44 12.64
CA ALA A 182 -7.98 -20.25 11.57
C ALA A 182 -9.46 -20.65 11.80
N ARG A 183 -9.91 -20.70 13.07
CA ARG A 183 -11.22 -21.25 13.43
C ARG A 183 -12.22 -20.21 13.91
N HIS A 184 -11.75 -19.11 14.49
CA HIS A 184 -12.62 -18.04 14.97
C HIS A 184 -12.91 -17.01 13.87
N THR A 185 -14.06 -16.39 13.97
CA THR A 185 -14.42 -15.25 13.10
C THR A 185 -13.78 -13.98 13.65
N PHE A 186 -13.19 -13.21 12.75
CA PHE A 186 -12.59 -11.93 13.06
C PHE A 186 -13.27 -10.84 12.22
N ASP A 187 -13.63 -9.75 12.87
CA ASP A 187 -14.08 -8.53 12.22
C ASP A 187 -12.92 -7.53 12.15
N LEU A 188 -12.37 -7.37 10.94
CA LEU A 188 -11.26 -6.46 10.66
C LEU A 188 -11.73 -5.14 10.06
N LEU A 189 -13.01 -4.84 10.14
CA LEU A 189 -13.53 -3.61 9.57
C LEU A 189 -13.34 -2.43 10.52
N THR A 190 -13.17 -1.26 9.93
CA THR A 190 -13.04 0.01 10.63
C THR A 190 -14.01 1.05 10.04
N PRO A 191 -14.53 1.99 10.85
CA PRO A 191 -15.41 3.02 10.34
C PRO A 191 -14.64 4.03 9.47
N PHE A 192 -15.27 4.47 8.39
CA PHE A 192 -14.91 5.65 7.62
C PHE A 192 -16.16 6.52 7.46
N GLY A 193 -16.15 7.65 8.08
CA GLY A 193 -17.31 8.51 8.30
C GLY A 193 -17.46 8.81 9.80
N ARG A 194 -18.30 9.78 10.13
CA ARG A 194 -18.52 10.17 11.52
C ARG A 194 -19.63 9.34 12.15
N GLY A 195 -19.32 8.62 13.23
CA GLY A 195 -20.33 8.05 14.10
C GLY A 195 -20.95 9.10 15.00
N LEU A 196 -22.26 9.03 15.21
CA LEU A 196 -22.95 9.81 16.22
C LEU A 196 -23.31 8.90 17.39
N PRO A 197 -23.18 9.39 18.65
CA PRO A 197 -23.77 8.72 19.81
C PRO A 197 -25.29 8.56 19.62
N ALA A 198 -25.85 7.52 20.20
CA ALA A 198 -27.27 7.20 20.05
C ALA A 198 -28.21 8.34 20.54
N ASP A 199 -27.78 9.08 21.55
CA ASP A 199 -28.48 10.26 22.11
C ASP A 199 -28.37 11.50 21.21
N GLN A 200 -27.52 11.49 20.20
CA GLN A 200 -27.32 12.57 19.24
C GLN A 200 -27.89 12.23 17.86
N LEU A 201 -28.51 11.08 17.69
CA LEU A 201 -29.20 10.75 16.44
C LEU A 201 -30.36 11.75 16.23
N PRO A 202 -30.46 12.35 15.04
CA PRO A 202 -31.52 13.32 14.75
C PRO A 202 -32.85 12.59 14.58
N LEU A 203 -33.51 12.28 15.66
CA LEU A 203 -34.81 11.64 15.69
C LEU A 203 -35.88 12.67 16.07
N ARG A 204 -37.03 12.61 15.42
CA ARG A 204 -38.22 13.39 15.77
C ARG A 204 -39.46 12.51 15.78
N VAL A 205 -40.49 12.95 16.46
CA VAL A 205 -41.79 12.28 16.44
C VAL A 205 -42.68 12.94 15.43
N GLU A 206 -43.09 12.23 14.39
CA GLU A 206 -44.12 12.66 13.43
C GLU A 206 -45.30 11.68 13.49
N ASN A 207 -46.50 12.20 13.72
CA ASN A 207 -47.71 11.39 13.80
C ASN A 207 -47.62 10.20 14.77
N GLY A 208 -46.95 10.39 15.90
CA GLY A 208 -46.72 9.33 16.92
C GLY A 208 -45.70 8.29 16.57
N LYS A 209 -44.96 8.45 15.48
CA LYS A 209 -43.86 7.56 15.06
C LYS A 209 -42.53 8.30 15.15
N LEU A 210 -41.51 7.57 15.59
CA LEU A 210 -40.11 8.01 15.51
C LEU A 210 -39.69 8.01 14.05
N VAL A 211 -39.31 9.17 13.54
CA VAL A 211 -38.75 9.33 12.20
C VAL A 211 -37.39 10.00 12.30
N GLU A 212 -36.53 9.76 11.33
CA GLU A 212 -35.25 10.44 11.23
C GLU A 212 -35.50 11.94 10.97
N ALA A 213 -35.03 12.79 11.86
CA ALA A 213 -35.30 14.22 11.84
C ALA A 213 -34.16 15.01 11.23
N GLY A 214 -33.76 14.67 10.05
CA GLY A 214 -32.71 15.39 9.38
C GLY A 214 -31.59 14.49 8.87
N TRP A 215 -30.43 15.08 8.71
CA TRP A 215 -29.29 14.41 8.12
C TRP A 215 -28.47 13.64 9.18
N THR A 216 -28.09 12.39 8.82
CA THR A 216 -27.14 11.58 9.57
C THR A 216 -25.82 11.54 8.81
N PRO A 217 -24.67 11.81 9.46
CA PRO A 217 -23.38 11.72 8.81
C PRO A 217 -23.17 10.34 8.15
N PRO A 218 -22.70 10.29 6.90
CA PRO A 218 -22.49 9.02 6.23
C PRO A 218 -21.37 8.21 6.89
N LEU A 219 -21.62 6.94 7.11
CA LEU A 219 -20.68 5.99 7.69
C LEU A 219 -20.48 4.81 6.72
N ARG A 220 -19.23 4.42 6.52
CA ARG A 220 -18.82 3.25 5.72
C ARG A 220 -17.96 2.35 6.59
N TRP A 221 -18.12 1.06 6.43
CA TRP A 221 -17.20 0.08 7.01
C TRP A 221 -16.20 -0.34 5.94
N ILE A 222 -14.92 -0.16 6.23
CA ILE A 222 -13.83 -0.39 5.29
C ILE A 222 -12.72 -1.25 5.91
N TYR A 223 -11.88 -1.83 5.09
CA TYR A 223 -10.68 -2.54 5.55
C TYR A 223 -9.68 -1.53 6.14
N PRO A 224 -8.95 -1.86 7.23
CA PRO A 224 -8.13 -0.88 7.98
C PRO A 224 -6.84 -0.48 7.28
N VAL A 225 -6.54 -1.08 6.13
CA VAL A 225 -5.40 -0.72 5.30
C VAL A 225 -5.88 -0.21 3.95
N LEU A 226 -5.58 1.05 3.68
CA LEU A 226 -5.95 1.74 2.45
C LEU A 226 -4.74 1.83 1.51
N ILE A 227 -5.01 1.80 0.21
CA ILE A 227 -4.02 2.21 -0.78
C ILE A 227 -3.94 3.74 -0.74
N GLY A 228 -2.77 4.25 -0.35
CA GLY A 228 -2.51 5.67 -0.17
C GLY A 228 -2.54 6.46 -1.48
N ASP A 229 -2.63 7.75 -1.33
CA ASP A 229 -2.86 8.70 -2.41
C ASP A 229 -1.68 8.82 -3.38
N MET A 230 -1.84 8.17 -4.52
CA MET A 230 -0.90 8.21 -5.65
C MET A 230 -1.65 8.59 -6.91
N SER A 231 -1.44 9.81 -7.40
CA SER A 231 -2.21 10.35 -8.53
C SER A 231 -1.83 9.74 -9.88
N VAL A 232 -2.80 9.70 -10.80
CA VAL A 232 -2.51 9.52 -12.23
C VAL A 232 -1.64 10.69 -12.69
N GLY A 233 -0.50 10.38 -13.28
CA GLY A 233 0.54 11.38 -13.65
C GLY A 233 1.75 11.29 -12.72
N ALA A 234 1.60 11.18 -11.42
CA ALA A 234 2.68 10.75 -10.53
C ALA A 234 3.06 9.31 -10.83
N LEU A 235 2.07 8.43 -10.91
CA LEU A 235 2.19 7.07 -11.42
C LEU A 235 1.90 7.02 -12.92
N SER A 236 2.42 6.00 -13.60
CA SER A 236 1.98 5.65 -14.93
C SER A 236 0.54 5.16 -14.92
N TRP A 237 -0.12 5.26 -16.09
CA TRP A 237 -1.46 4.75 -16.25
C TRP A 237 -1.57 3.26 -15.92
N ARG A 238 -0.62 2.44 -16.37
CA ARG A 238 -0.61 0.99 -16.11
C ARG A 238 -0.49 0.66 -14.63
N MET A 239 0.36 1.38 -13.90
CA MET A 239 0.46 1.18 -12.45
C MET A 239 -0.85 1.53 -11.74
N TRP A 240 -1.47 2.65 -12.13
CA TRP A 240 -2.72 3.08 -11.54
C TRP A 240 -3.87 2.12 -11.87
N GLU A 241 -3.91 1.60 -13.09
CA GLU A 241 -4.84 0.56 -13.54
C GLU A 241 -4.68 -0.72 -12.72
N ALA A 242 -3.46 -1.18 -12.49
CA ALA A 242 -3.18 -2.36 -11.68
C ALA A 242 -3.70 -2.22 -10.24
N LEU A 243 -3.51 -1.06 -9.62
CA LEU A 243 -4.07 -0.74 -8.30
C LEU A 243 -5.61 -0.79 -8.32
N ALA A 244 -6.22 -0.17 -9.35
CA ALA A 244 -7.68 -0.13 -9.47
C ALA A 244 -8.29 -1.52 -9.68
N LEU A 245 -7.66 -2.37 -10.50
CA LEU A 245 -8.07 -3.76 -10.72
C LEU A 245 -7.98 -4.58 -9.43
N ALA A 246 -6.88 -4.45 -8.70
CA ALA A 246 -6.70 -5.15 -7.42
C ALA A 246 -7.79 -4.75 -6.41
N VAL A 247 -8.09 -3.46 -6.30
CA VAL A 247 -9.13 -2.96 -5.39
C VAL A 247 -10.51 -3.49 -5.79
N ALA A 248 -10.86 -3.46 -7.06
CA ALA A 248 -12.12 -3.99 -7.55
C ALA A 248 -12.26 -5.49 -7.21
N TYR A 249 -11.23 -6.28 -7.51
CA TYR A 249 -11.22 -7.71 -7.23
C TYR A 249 -11.33 -8.04 -5.73
N LEU A 250 -10.60 -7.33 -4.88
CA LEU A 250 -10.65 -7.50 -3.42
C LEU A 250 -12.05 -7.25 -2.87
N ASN A 251 -12.76 -6.26 -3.41
CA ASN A 251 -14.12 -5.94 -2.99
C ASN A 251 -15.16 -6.94 -3.51
N GLU A 252 -15.08 -7.33 -4.77
CA GLU A 252 -16.12 -8.12 -5.43
C GLU A 252 -15.96 -9.62 -5.25
N GLU A 253 -14.71 -10.10 -5.32
CA GLU A 253 -14.44 -11.55 -5.27
C GLU A 253 -13.95 -12.01 -3.90
N CYS A 254 -13.25 -11.15 -3.14
CA CYS A 254 -12.70 -11.52 -1.84
C CYS A 254 -13.54 -11.02 -0.66
N GLY A 255 -14.56 -10.18 -0.91
CA GLY A 255 -15.36 -9.57 0.15
C GLY A 255 -14.58 -8.65 1.10
N MET A 256 -13.41 -8.17 0.66
CA MET A 256 -12.56 -7.26 1.43
C MET A 256 -12.81 -5.81 1.00
N PRO A 257 -13.45 -4.98 1.82
CA PRO A 257 -13.82 -3.61 1.45
C PRO A 257 -12.61 -2.65 1.48
N VAL A 258 -11.56 -2.98 0.71
CA VAL A 258 -10.37 -2.15 0.54
C VAL A 258 -10.72 -0.88 -0.22
N ARG A 259 -10.14 0.25 0.18
CA ARG A 259 -10.31 1.55 -0.48
C ARG A 259 -8.98 2.09 -1.00
N MET A 260 -9.07 2.83 -2.11
CA MET A 260 -7.92 3.51 -2.71
C MET A 260 -8.18 5.02 -2.73
N CYS A 261 -7.24 5.79 -2.19
CA CYS A 261 -7.19 7.23 -2.40
C CYS A 261 -6.62 7.54 -3.79
N THR A 262 -7.33 8.36 -4.55
CA THR A 262 -6.93 8.65 -5.95
C THR A 262 -5.70 9.53 -6.09
N GLY A 263 -5.30 10.21 -5.01
CA GLY A 263 -4.32 11.28 -5.05
C GLY A 263 -4.88 12.55 -5.74
N GLU A 264 -4.13 13.64 -5.65
CA GLU A 264 -4.49 14.91 -6.27
C GLU A 264 -4.38 14.85 -7.80
N GLY A 265 -5.25 15.56 -8.49
CA GLY A 265 -5.17 15.71 -9.94
C GLY A 265 -6.32 15.11 -10.73
N GLY A 266 -7.37 14.70 -10.05
CA GLY A 266 -8.56 14.13 -10.67
C GLY A 266 -8.39 12.68 -11.11
N VAL A 267 -9.41 12.15 -11.74
CA VAL A 267 -9.49 10.76 -12.19
C VAL A 267 -10.06 10.70 -13.61
N PRO A 268 -9.88 9.59 -14.34
CA PRO A 268 -10.45 9.42 -15.66
C PRO A 268 -11.97 9.44 -15.66
N ASN A 269 -12.58 10.02 -16.70
CA ASN A 269 -14.05 10.07 -16.83
C ASN A 269 -14.69 8.68 -16.81
N ARG A 270 -14.00 7.66 -17.31
CA ARG A 270 -14.53 6.29 -17.29
C ARG A 270 -14.72 5.78 -15.88
N LEU A 271 -13.82 6.13 -14.94
CA LEU A 271 -14.01 5.78 -13.53
C LEU A 271 -15.18 6.55 -12.93
N LEU A 272 -15.28 7.85 -13.21
CA LEU A 272 -16.40 8.68 -12.71
C LEU A 272 -17.77 8.16 -13.14
N LYS A 273 -17.85 7.51 -14.33
CA LYS A 273 -19.07 6.93 -14.89
C LYS A 273 -19.20 5.42 -14.68
N SER A 274 -18.37 4.82 -13.82
CA SER A 274 -18.37 3.38 -13.56
C SER A 274 -18.95 3.06 -12.18
N GLU A 275 -19.46 1.83 -12.03
CA GLU A 275 -19.88 1.29 -10.73
C GLU A 275 -18.73 1.11 -9.74
N TYR A 276 -17.49 1.06 -10.22
CA TYR A 276 -16.30 0.89 -9.40
C TYR A 276 -15.91 2.15 -8.62
N LEU A 277 -16.49 3.33 -8.95
CA LEU A 277 -16.23 4.58 -8.24
C LEU A 277 -16.47 4.45 -6.73
N LYS A 278 -17.40 3.60 -6.32
CA LYS A 278 -17.72 3.27 -4.92
C LYS A 278 -16.55 2.71 -4.10
N TYR A 279 -15.43 2.35 -4.74
CA TYR A 279 -14.22 1.86 -4.05
C TYR A 279 -13.14 2.92 -3.89
N PHE A 280 -13.34 4.11 -4.45
CA PHE A 280 -12.33 5.16 -4.49
C PHE A 280 -12.70 6.36 -3.62
N ILE A 281 -11.70 6.85 -2.88
CA ILE A 281 -11.76 8.11 -2.15
C ILE A 281 -11.16 9.18 -3.04
N LEU A 282 -11.97 10.12 -3.51
CA LEU A 282 -11.51 11.19 -4.38
C LEU A 282 -10.80 12.27 -3.58
N GLN A 283 -9.56 12.61 -3.97
CA GLN A 283 -8.78 13.62 -3.27
C GLN A 283 -8.86 14.99 -3.97
N ILE A 284 -9.13 16.04 -3.19
CA ILE A 284 -8.98 17.43 -3.60
C ILE A 284 -7.81 18.06 -2.84
N ALA A 285 -6.86 18.65 -3.57
CA ALA A 285 -5.77 19.43 -3.00
C ALA A 285 -5.88 20.91 -3.40
N SER A 286 -5.00 21.74 -2.88
CA SER A 286 -5.02 23.19 -3.06
C SER A 286 -4.91 23.68 -4.50
N GLY A 287 -4.36 22.87 -5.41
CA GLY A 287 -4.32 23.16 -6.85
C GLY A 287 -5.64 22.91 -7.58
N HIS A 288 -6.61 22.26 -6.95
CA HIS A 288 -7.93 21.91 -7.50
C HIS A 288 -7.91 21.22 -8.87
N PHE A 289 -6.79 20.59 -9.24
CA PHE A 289 -6.62 19.94 -10.54
C PHE A 289 -7.68 18.85 -10.77
N GLY A 290 -8.40 18.95 -11.89
CA GLY A 290 -9.42 17.98 -12.29
C GLY A 290 -10.78 18.13 -11.59
N TRP A 291 -10.92 18.97 -10.56
CA TRP A 291 -12.17 19.07 -9.78
C TRP A 291 -13.33 19.63 -10.56
N ASN A 292 -13.12 20.63 -11.43
CA ASN A 292 -14.18 21.14 -12.33
C ASN A 292 -14.78 20.02 -13.20
N ARG A 293 -13.97 19.03 -13.59
CA ARG A 293 -14.43 17.88 -14.35
C ARG A 293 -15.21 16.88 -13.50
N ILE A 294 -14.77 16.66 -12.28
CA ILE A 294 -15.48 15.81 -11.30
C ILE A 294 -16.86 16.39 -11.04
N ILE A 295 -16.96 17.69 -10.73
CA ILE A 295 -18.25 18.37 -10.48
C ILE A 295 -19.16 18.28 -11.70
N LYS A 296 -18.64 18.51 -12.90
CA LYS A 296 -19.43 18.39 -14.15
C LYS A 296 -19.88 16.95 -14.42
N ALA A 297 -19.15 15.96 -14.00
CA ALA A 297 -19.48 14.56 -14.19
C ALA A 297 -20.47 14.02 -13.13
N MET A 298 -20.67 14.71 -12.02
CA MET A 298 -21.54 14.25 -10.93
C MET A 298 -22.96 13.82 -11.37
N PRO A 299 -23.67 14.53 -12.26
CA PRO A 299 -24.98 14.09 -12.73
C PRO A 299 -24.97 12.77 -13.52
N GLU A 300 -23.81 12.37 -14.06
CA GLU A 300 -23.62 11.17 -14.85
C GLU A 300 -22.94 10.03 -14.07
N MET A 301 -22.67 10.22 -12.79
CA MET A 301 -22.09 9.17 -11.94
C MET A 301 -23.11 8.06 -11.70
N VAL A 302 -22.72 6.83 -12.01
CA VAL A 302 -23.55 5.64 -11.78
C VAL A 302 -23.62 5.31 -10.29
N THR A 303 -22.53 5.60 -9.56
CA THR A 303 -22.44 5.41 -8.12
C THR A 303 -21.64 6.55 -7.49
N GLU A 304 -21.78 6.72 -6.19
CA GLU A 304 -21.03 7.70 -5.42
C GLU A 304 -19.63 7.16 -5.08
N PRO A 305 -18.61 8.03 -4.93
CA PRO A 305 -17.30 7.62 -4.42
C PRO A 305 -17.41 7.08 -2.99
N ALA A 306 -16.42 6.31 -2.57
CA ALA A 306 -16.30 5.85 -1.18
C ALA A 306 -16.18 7.01 -0.19
N GLY A 307 -15.58 8.10 -0.60
CA GLY A 307 -15.38 9.31 0.19
C GLY A 307 -14.72 10.43 -0.60
N ILE A 308 -14.62 11.58 0.05
CA ILE A 308 -13.85 12.73 -0.42
C ILE A 308 -12.75 13.01 0.60
N LEU A 309 -11.53 13.27 0.14
CA LEU A 309 -10.39 13.59 1.00
C LEU A 309 -9.86 14.99 0.65
N ILE A 310 -10.06 15.94 1.54
CA ILE A 310 -9.53 17.31 1.41
C ILE A 310 -8.10 17.30 1.93
N LYS A 311 -7.13 17.48 1.03
CA LYS A 311 -5.71 17.50 1.38
C LYS A 311 -5.25 18.92 1.66
N ILE A 312 -4.84 19.17 2.90
CA ILE A 312 -4.22 20.42 3.33
C ILE A 312 -2.69 20.31 3.23
N GLY A 313 -2.13 19.14 3.54
CA GLY A 313 -0.69 18.92 3.52
C GLY A 313 -0.31 17.45 3.41
N GLN A 314 0.99 17.19 3.37
CA GLN A 314 1.56 15.85 3.42
C GLN A 314 2.83 15.81 4.27
N GLY A 315 3.07 14.69 4.96
CA GLY A 315 4.11 14.57 5.98
C GLY A 315 5.52 14.66 5.44
N ALA A 316 5.77 14.19 4.22
CA ALA A 316 7.11 14.20 3.63
C ALA A 316 7.62 15.60 3.24
N LYS A 317 6.74 16.58 3.14
CA LYS A 317 7.06 17.98 2.84
C LYS A 317 5.99 18.92 3.43
N PRO A 318 5.95 19.08 4.75
CA PRO A 318 4.99 19.97 5.38
C PRO A 318 5.17 21.41 4.89
N GLY A 319 4.05 22.07 4.55
CA GLY A 319 4.05 23.44 4.05
C GLY A 319 4.32 23.60 2.55
N ASP A 320 4.73 22.53 1.86
CA ASP A 320 4.88 22.55 0.40
C ASP A 320 3.64 21.94 -0.27
N GLY A 321 3.20 22.52 -1.39
CA GLY A 321 2.16 21.96 -2.24
C GLY A 321 2.65 20.78 -3.09
N GLY A 322 1.72 20.18 -3.85
CA GLY A 322 2.05 19.13 -4.81
C GLY A 322 2.80 19.68 -6.02
N LEU A 323 3.69 18.86 -6.59
CA LEU A 323 4.39 19.18 -7.84
C LEU A 323 4.25 18.00 -8.81
N LEU A 324 3.89 18.29 -10.06
CA LEU A 324 4.04 17.37 -11.17
C LEU A 324 4.83 18.09 -12.29
N PRO A 325 6.07 17.66 -12.58
CA PRO A 325 6.90 18.27 -13.62
C PRO A 325 6.27 18.16 -15.01
N ALA A 326 6.52 19.15 -15.87
CA ALA A 326 5.98 19.25 -17.24
C ALA A 326 6.26 18.01 -18.10
N GLU A 327 7.40 17.36 -17.90
CA GLU A 327 7.79 16.12 -18.61
C GLU A 327 6.81 14.97 -18.32
N LYS A 328 6.15 14.98 -17.17
CA LYS A 328 5.14 13.99 -16.77
C LYS A 328 3.72 14.40 -17.16
N VAL A 329 3.52 15.60 -17.70
CA VAL A 329 2.20 16.10 -18.11
C VAL A 329 1.91 15.70 -19.56
N ALA A 330 1.71 14.40 -19.78
CA ALA A 330 1.31 13.84 -21.07
C ALA A 330 -0.13 14.25 -21.47
N PRO A 331 -0.56 14.13 -22.75
CA PRO A 331 -1.88 14.59 -23.20
C PRO A 331 -3.06 14.05 -22.40
N HIS A 332 -3.03 12.79 -21.98
CA HIS A 332 -4.08 12.20 -21.13
C HIS A 332 -4.10 12.80 -19.72
N ILE A 333 -2.93 13.20 -19.17
CA ILE A 333 -2.85 13.89 -17.89
C ILE A 333 -3.40 15.32 -18.00
N GLN A 334 -3.09 16.02 -19.11
CA GLN A 334 -3.68 17.33 -19.39
C GLN A 334 -5.21 17.24 -19.41
N ALA A 335 -5.74 16.21 -20.08
CA ALA A 335 -7.19 15.99 -20.15
C ALA A 335 -7.80 15.66 -18.78
N ILE A 336 -7.15 14.83 -17.95
CA ILE A 336 -7.63 14.48 -16.61
C ILE A 336 -7.59 15.69 -15.68
N ARG A 337 -6.52 16.47 -15.71
CA ARG A 337 -6.31 17.61 -14.80
C ARG A 337 -6.96 18.90 -15.27
N GLY A 338 -7.32 18.99 -16.56
CA GLY A 338 -7.88 20.19 -17.19
C GLY A 338 -6.86 21.33 -17.31
N VAL A 339 -5.59 21.00 -17.64
CA VAL A 339 -4.46 21.95 -17.64
C VAL A 339 -3.59 21.78 -18.89
N PRO A 340 -2.85 22.83 -19.31
CA PRO A 340 -1.85 22.73 -20.38
C PRO A 340 -0.62 21.94 -19.90
N LYS A 341 0.30 21.65 -20.82
CA LYS A 341 1.60 21.07 -20.51
C LYS A 341 2.50 22.12 -19.86
N ALA A 342 2.62 22.04 -18.54
CA ALA A 342 3.45 22.93 -17.73
C ALA A 342 3.81 22.22 -16.41
N ASP A 343 4.72 22.78 -15.64
CA ASP A 343 4.91 22.38 -14.25
C ASP A 343 3.65 22.68 -13.45
N LEU A 344 3.06 21.66 -12.84
CA LEU A 344 1.83 21.79 -12.10
C LEU A 344 2.15 21.87 -10.61
N LEU A 345 2.13 23.07 -10.08
CA LEU A 345 2.36 23.38 -8.68
C LEU A 345 1.02 23.61 -7.99
N SER A 346 0.78 22.90 -6.89
CA SER A 346 -0.29 23.25 -5.96
C SER A 346 0.22 24.30 -4.99
N PRO A 347 -0.54 25.35 -4.70
CA PRO A 347 -0.15 26.29 -3.63
C PRO A 347 -0.11 25.55 -2.27
N PRO A 348 0.64 26.07 -1.28
CA PRO A 348 0.75 25.44 0.04
C PRO A 348 -0.58 25.39 0.80
N ASN A 349 -1.49 26.33 0.52
CA ASN A 349 -2.81 26.44 1.15
C ASN A 349 -3.92 26.48 0.12
N HIS A 350 -5.12 26.06 0.51
CA HIS A 350 -6.31 26.30 -0.30
C HIS A 350 -6.60 27.79 -0.37
N GLN A 351 -6.76 28.29 -1.58
CA GLN A 351 -6.94 29.72 -1.81
C GLN A 351 -8.23 30.23 -1.13
N GLY A 352 -8.12 31.34 -0.39
CA GLY A 352 -9.25 31.96 0.31
C GLY A 352 -9.65 31.26 1.62
N LEU A 353 -8.81 30.36 2.14
CA LEU A 353 -9.02 29.72 3.46
C LEU A 353 -7.86 30.06 4.37
N TYR A 354 -8.15 30.63 5.54
CA TYR A 354 -7.17 31.11 6.50
C TYR A 354 -7.20 30.35 7.83
N SER A 355 -8.29 29.62 8.11
CA SER A 355 -8.44 28.84 9.33
C SER A 355 -9.08 27.48 9.09
N ILE A 356 -9.04 26.61 10.10
CA ILE A 356 -9.69 25.31 10.05
C ILE A 356 -11.21 25.47 10.10
N GLU A 357 -11.72 26.47 10.81
CA GLU A 357 -13.13 26.79 10.92
C GLU A 357 -13.69 27.23 9.55
N GLU A 358 -12.96 28.07 8.82
CA GLU A 358 -13.32 28.43 7.44
C GLU A 358 -13.29 27.21 6.51
N SER A 359 -12.33 26.32 6.71
CA SER A 359 -12.25 25.07 5.93
C SER A 359 -13.50 24.21 6.18
N VAL A 360 -13.95 24.07 7.42
CA VAL A 360 -15.19 23.38 7.76
C VAL A 360 -16.38 24.05 7.10
N GLN A 361 -16.55 25.35 7.28
CA GLN A 361 -17.71 26.08 6.77
C GLN A 361 -17.74 26.16 5.24
N LYS A 362 -16.60 26.37 4.57
CA LYS A 362 -16.54 26.60 3.13
C LYS A 362 -16.33 25.33 2.33
N MET A 363 -15.37 24.48 2.70
CA MET A 363 -15.04 23.30 1.91
C MET A 363 -15.81 22.05 2.32
N PHE A 364 -15.80 21.71 3.60
CA PHE A 364 -16.48 20.49 4.05
C PHE A 364 -17.99 20.57 3.81
N LEU A 365 -18.60 21.68 4.18
CA LEU A 365 -20.04 21.87 3.94
C LEU A 365 -20.37 21.86 2.45
N SER A 366 -19.56 22.55 1.62
CA SER A 366 -19.77 22.55 0.17
C SER A 366 -19.62 21.16 -0.45
N MET A 367 -18.63 20.37 -0.02
CA MET A 367 -18.45 19.00 -0.52
C MET A 367 -19.57 18.08 -0.04
N ASN A 368 -19.94 18.16 1.23
CA ASN A 368 -21.08 17.41 1.76
C ASN A 368 -22.36 17.74 0.99
N ALA A 369 -22.64 19.02 0.76
CA ALA A 369 -23.82 19.47 0.01
C ALA A 369 -23.79 18.99 -1.46
N ALA A 370 -22.63 19.10 -2.13
CA ALA A 370 -22.46 18.64 -3.49
C ALA A 370 -22.79 17.14 -3.65
N PHE A 371 -22.39 16.32 -2.70
CA PHE A 371 -22.70 14.89 -2.65
C PHE A 371 -23.96 14.57 -1.83
N LYS A 372 -24.83 15.57 -1.60
CA LYS A 372 -26.11 15.42 -0.88
C LYS A 372 -25.97 14.75 0.49
N PHE A 373 -24.85 14.98 1.17
CA PHE A 373 -24.51 14.41 2.48
C PHE A 373 -24.51 12.86 2.52
N ARG A 374 -24.24 12.19 1.40
CA ARG A 374 -24.25 10.73 1.32
C ARG A 374 -22.86 10.12 1.27
N VAL A 375 -21.82 10.95 1.22
CA VAL A 375 -20.42 10.55 1.08
C VAL A 375 -19.60 11.12 2.23
N PRO A 376 -18.81 10.32 2.94
CA PRO A 376 -17.92 10.84 3.98
C PRO A 376 -16.91 11.83 3.40
N VAL A 377 -16.75 12.99 4.05
CA VAL A 377 -15.75 13.99 3.68
C VAL A 377 -14.70 14.05 4.79
N ALA A 378 -13.47 13.69 4.46
CA ALA A 378 -12.33 13.63 5.38
C ALA A 378 -11.29 14.69 5.07
N ILE A 379 -10.35 14.91 6.00
CA ILE A 379 -9.22 15.84 5.85
C ILE A 379 -7.90 15.09 5.96
N LYS A 380 -6.91 15.49 5.16
CA LYS A 380 -5.54 15.03 5.29
C LYS A 380 -4.61 16.20 5.63
N VAL A 381 -3.87 16.04 6.72
CA VAL A 381 -2.89 17.02 7.20
C VAL A 381 -1.51 16.38 7.39
N ALA A 382 -0.46 17.19 7.31
CA ALA A 382 0.87 16.77 7.74
C ALA A 382 0.93 16.67 9.27
N ALA A 383 1.60 15.66 9.80
CA ALA A 383 1.91 15.59 11.22
C ALA A 383 2.81 16.77 11.60
N SER A 384 2.34 17.56 12.56
CA SER A 384 2.97 18.83 12.98
C SER A 384 2.72 19.12 14.45
N SER A 385 3.31 20.19 14.97
CA SER A 385 3.04 20.68 16.33
C SER A 385 1.57 21.07 16.53
N THR A 386 0.86 21.49 15.47
CA THR A 386 -0.53 21.95 15.50
C THR A 386 -1.55 20.85 15.24
N SER A 387 -1.15 19.62 14.93
CA SER A 387 -2.07 18.53 14.54
C SER A 387 -3.15 18.25 15.58
N VAL A 388 -2.80 18.31 16.88
CA VAL A 388 -3.76 18.10 17.99
C VAL A 388 -4.79 19.23 18.04
N ALA A 389 -4.37 20.47 17.86
CA ALA A 389 -5.28 21.63 17.86
C ALA A 389 -6.27 21.54 16.68
N VAL A 390 -5.76 21.20 15.48
CA VAL A 390 -6.61 20.97 14.30
C VAL A 390 -7.61 19.85 14.57
N PHE A 391 -7.17 18.73 15.09
CA PHE A 391 -8.03 17.59 15.39
C PHE A 391 -9.10 17.94 16.44
N ASN A 392 -8.73 18.66 17.50
CA ASN A 392 -9.65 19.11 18.53
C ASN A 392 -10.74 20.05 17.99
N ASN A 393 -10.38 20.97 17.09
CA ASN A 393 -11.35 21.83 16.43
C ASN A 393 -12.35 21.01 15.59
N LEU A 394 -11.86 20.01 14.86
CA LEU A 394 -12.72 19.14 14.04
C LEU A 394 -13.63 18.25 14.88
N ILE A 395 -13.14 17.71 16.00
CA ILE A 395 -13.98 16.92 16.93
C ILE A 395 -15.10 17.78 17.52
N ARG A 396 -14.85 19.07 17.75
CA ARG A 396 -15.83 20.02 18.31
C ARG A 396 -16.76 20.62 17.27
N ASP A 397 -16.54 20.31 15.98
CA ASP A 397 -17.39 20.81 14.90
C ASP A 397 -18.87 20.51 15.17
N PRO A 398 -19.70 21.56 15.31
CA PRO A 398 -21.12 21.39 15.64
C PRO A 398 -21.95 20.79 14.50
N TYR A 399 -21.43 20.83 13.27
CA TYR A 399 -22.14 20.32 12.08
C TYR A 399 -21.91 18.81 11.89
N HIS A 400 -20.97 18.21 12.60
CA HIS A 400 -20.63 16.78 12.50
C HIS A 400 -20.34 16.28 11.07
N ILE A 401 -19.79 17.14 10.21
CA ILE A 401 -19.61 16.86 8.78
C ILE A 401 -18.24 16.31 8.41
N VAL A 402 -17.31 16.21 9.37
CA VAL A 402 -15.97 15.67 9.13
C VAL A 402 -15.97 14.16 9.37
N GLY A 403 -15.79 13.39 8.30
CA GLY A 403 -15.89 11.93 8.29
C GLY A 403 -14.58 11.19 8.49
N GLY A 404 -13.44 11.87 8.70
CA GLY A 404 -12.16 11.22 8.97
C GLY A 404 -10.99 12.20 9.05
N PHE A 405 -9.99 11.85 9.82
CA PHE A 405 -8.76 12.61 9.96
C PHE A 405 -7.56 11.77 9.52
N PHE A 406 -6.94 12.16 8.40
CA PHE A 406 -5.78 11.49 7.82
C PHE A 406 -4.53 12.26 8.22
N LEU A 407 -3.73 11.66 9.07
CA LEU A 407 -2.49 12.25 9.59
C LEU A 407 -1.28 11.60 8.90
N ASP A 408 -0.48 12.41 8.20
CA ASP A 408 0.64 11.96 7.38
C ASP A 408 1.98 12.34 8.01
N GLY A 409 2.80 11.35 8.34
CA GLY A 409 4.07 11.54 9.05
C GLY A 409 5.26 11.78 8.13
N LEU A 410 6.35 12.28 8.71
CA LEU A 410 7.61 12.58 8.01
C LEU A 410 8.24 11.36 7.33
N GLN A 411 7.93 10.14 7.81
CA GLN A 411 8.45 8.90 7.24
C GLN A 411 7.86 8.57 5.86
N GLY A 412 6.83 9.31 5.43
CA GLY A 412 6.31 9.23 4.07
C GLY A 412 7.36 9.67 3.05
N GLY A 413 7.32 9.09 1.86
CA GLY A 413 8.16 9.48 0.74
C GLY A 413 7.35 10.16 -0.36
N THR A 414 7.98 11.06 -1.10
CA THR A 414 7.41 11.60 -2.34
C THR A 414 8.51 11.92 -3.33
N GLY A 415 8.27 11.58 -4.61
CA GLY A 415 9.15 12.00 -5.69
C GLY A 415 9.13 13.50 -5.99
N ALA A 416 8.26 14.27 -5.36
CA ALA A 416 8.01 15.67 -5.67
C ALA A 416 8.52 16.65 -4.59
N ALA A 417 9.29 16.16 -3.61
CA ALA A 417 9.83 17.01 -2.55
C ALA A 417 11.30 17.33 -2.78
N HIS A 418 11.70 18.54 -2.35
CA HIS A 418 13.10 18.89 -2.23
C HIS A 418 13.77 18.06 -1.13
N GLU A 419 15.02 17.71 -1.31
CA GLU A 419 15.78 16.89 -0.36
C GLU A 419 15.86 17.54 1.02
N VAL A 420 15.97 18.87 1.08
CA VAL A 420 15.98 19.63 2.34
C VAL A 420 14.67 19.45 3.11
N SER A 421 13.52 19.48 2.44
CA SER A 421 12.22 19.26 3.09
C SER A 421 12.09 17.81 3.58
N LEU A 422 12.48 16.84 2.77
CA LEU A 422 12.43 15.41 3.13
C LEU A 422 13.28 15.08 4.36
N ASN A 423 14.44 15.73 4.50
CA ASN A 423 15.42 15.35 5.52
C ASN A 423 15.30 16.17 6.81
N HIS A 424 14.69 17.36 6.76
CA HIS A 424 14.77 18.31 7.87
C HIS A 424 13.42 18.86 8.36
N THR A 425 12.28 18.41 7.76
CA THR A 425 10.95 18.88 8.18
C THR A 425 10.01 17.74 8.54
N GLY A 426 8.94 18.04 9.28
CA GLY A 426 7.89 17.11 9.64
C GLY A 426 8.02 16.51 11.03
N HIS A 427 7.01 15.77 11.43
CA HIS A 427 6.95 15.08 12.72
C HIS A 427 6.80 13.56 12.54
N PRO A 428 7.35 12.76 13.46
CA PRO A 428 7.13 11.31 13.49
C PRO A 428 5.66 10.98 13.71
N ILE A 429 5.13 10.05 12.92
CA ILE A 429 3.69 9.78 12.88
C ILE A 429 3.14 9.22 14.20
N LEU A 430 3.82 8.26 14.83
CA LEU A 430 3.29 7.55 15.99
C LEU A 430 3.07 8.46 17.19
N SER A 431 4.00 9.41 17.43
CA SER A 431 3.85 10.36 18.53
C SER A 431 2.64 11.28 18.32
N LYS A 432 2.41 11.75 17.10
CA LYS A 432 1.28 12.63 16.80
C LYS A 432 -0.05 11.88 16.74
N LEU A 433 -0.06 10.64 16.26
CA LEU A 433 -1.20 9.75 16.39
C LEU A 433 -1.61 9.62 17.87
N ARG A 434 -0.65 9.28 18.73
CA ARG A 434 -0.93 9.08 20.16
C ARG A 434 -1.46 10.35 20.81
N ASP A 435 -0.86 11.50 20.51
CA ASP A 435 -1.32 12.81 21.01
C ASP A 435 -2.77 13.10 20.59
N CYS A 436 -3.13 12.89 19.32
CA CYS A 436 -4.50 13.10 18.83
C CYS A 436 -5.48 12.14 19.48
N TYR A 437 -5.13 10.86 19.60
CA TYR A 437 -5.99 9.87 20.22
C TYR A 437 -6.27 10.21 21.70
N LEU A 438 -5.23 10.51 22.47
CA LEU A 438 -5.36 10.87 23.89
C LEU A 438 -6.20 12.14 24.08
N ALA A 439 -6.02 13.14 23.21
CA ALA A 439 -6.84 14.35 23.24
C ALA A 439 -8.34 14.07 22.96
N ALA A 440 -8.66 13.06 22.16
CA ALA A 440 -10.04 12.60 21.97
C ALA A 440 -10.56 11.86 23.20
N VAL A 441 -9.72 11.03 23.83
CA VAL A 441 -10.08 10.32 25.09
C VAL A 441 -10.38 11.30 26.21
N GLU A 442 -9.53 12.32 26.40
CA GLU A 442 -9.73 13.36 27.41
C GLU A 442 -11.06 14.12 27.25
N GLN A 443 -11.58 14.20 26.04
CA GLN A 443 -12.88 14.84 25.75
C GLN A 443 -14.04 13.84 25.75
N GLY A 444 -13.81 12.53 25.97
CA GLY A 444 -14.84 11.49 25.85
C GLY A 444 -15.37 11.33 24.41
N LYS A 445 -14.57 11.72 23.39
CA LYS A 445 -14.99 11.76 21.98
C LYS A 445 -14.17 10.80 21.09
N GLN A 446 -13.47 9.83 21.67
CA GLN A 446 -12.76 8.81 20.93
C GLN A 446 -13.71 8.06 19.99
N GLY A 447 -13.28 7.83 18.75
CA GLY A 447 -14.07 7.13 17.73
C GLY A 447 -15.10 7.99 16.99
N GLN A 448 -15.36 9.25 17.40
CA GLN A 448 -16.28 10.12 16.67
C GLN A 448 -15.74 10.52 15.29
N ILE A 449 -14.45 10.83 15.19
CA ILE A 449 -13.76 11.05 13.93
C ILE A 449 -12.69 9.97 13.80
N PRO A 450 -12.81 9.05 12.84
CA PRO A 450 -11.80 8.02 12.63
C PRO A 450 -10.42 8.62 12.28
N LEU A 451 -9.37 8.08 12.92
CA LEU A 451 -7.98 8.46 12.70
C LEU A 451 -7.31 7.48 11.72
N PHE A 452 -6.89 7.97 10.57
CA PHE A 452 -6.08 7.22 9.62
C PHE A 452 -4.67 7.80 9.58
N VAL A 453 -3.65 6.94 9.55
CA VAL A 453 -2.27 7.39 9.60
C VAL A 453 -1.45 6.85 8.44
N GLY A 454 -0.54 7.69 7.93
CA GLY A 454 0.41 7.35 6.86
C GLY A 454 1.82 7.78 7.22
N GLY A 455 2.79 7.24 6.48
CA GLY A 455 4.20 7.55 6.66
C GLY A 455 5.05 6.34 7.07
N GLY A 456 5.63 5.66 6.10
CA GLY A 456 6.58 4.57 6.30
C GLY A 456 6.00 3.22 6.71
N PHE A 457 4.68 3.07 6.71
CA PHE A 457 4.04 1.79 6.98
C PHE A 457 4.28 0.78 5.85
N GLY A 458 4.66 -0.43 6.20
CA GLY A 458 4.97 -1.50 5.26
C GLY A 458 6.31 -1.37 4.54
N ASP A 459 7.13 -0.37 4.83
CA ASP A 459 8.42 -0.15 4.17
C ASP A 459 9.40 -1.32 4.30
N THR A 460 9.24 -2.15 5.31
CA THR A 460 10.04 -3.37 5.54
C THR A 460 9.35 -4.65 5.07
N GLY A 461 8.14 -4.54 4.54
CA GLY A 461 7.30 -5.68 4.19
C GLY A 461 6.30 -6.10 5.29
N ASP A 462 6.45 -5.58 6.52
CA ASP A 462 5.65 -5.99 7.68
C ASP A 462 4.43 -5.07 7.89
N LEU A 463 3.64 -4.83 6.85
CA LEU A 463 2.51 -3.89 6.92
C LEU A 463 1.45 -4.33 7.94
N ALA A 464 1.22 -5.63 8.12
CA ALA A 464 0.27 -6.14 9.10
C ALA A 464 0.69 -5.76 10.53
N ALA A 465 1.95 -5.99 10.89
CA ALA A 465 2.48 -5.63 12.20
C ALA A 465 2.51 -4.11 12.42
N ASP A 466 2.88 -3.36 11.38
CA ASP A 466 2.89 -1.90 11.41
C ASP A 466 1.48 -1.33 11.64
N ALA A 467 0.49 -1.81 10.88
CA ALA A 467 -0.91 -1.42 11.01
C ALA A 467 -1.47 -1.80 12.38
N PHE A 468 -1.24 -3.03 12.84
CA PHE A 468 -1.68 -3.50 14.15
C PHE A 468 -1.18 -2.59 15.28
N LYS A 469 0.12 -2.25 15.30
CA LYS A 469 0.70 -1.37 16.31
C LYS A 469 0.11 0.04 16.27
N ALA A 470 -0.10 0.59 15.07
CA ALA A 470 -0.74 1.89 14.92
C ALA A 470 -2.20 1.88 15.43
N ILE A 471 -2.94 0.80 15.16
CA ILE A 471 -4.31 0.62 15.63
C ILE A 471 -4.35 0.54 17.16
N CYS A 472 -3.47 -0.24 17.78
CA CYS A 472 -3.34 -0.27 19.23
C CYS A 472 -2.99 1.10 19.84
N LEU A 473 -2.30 1.97 19.12
CA LEU A 473 -1.99 3.34 19.57
C LEU A 473 -3.14 4.34 19.33
N GLY A 474 -4.22 3.92 18.66
CA GLY A 474 -5.43 4.72 18.48
C GLY A 474 -5.81 5.04 17.04
N ALA A 475 -5.10 4.51 16.03
CA ALA A 475 -5.52 4.64 14.64
C ALA A 475 -6.72 3.71 14.35
N ASN A 476 -7.63 4.16 13.52
CA ASN A 476 -8.66 3.31 12.92
C ASN A 476 -8.11 2.51 11.74
N GLY A 477 -7.08 3.04 11.07
CA GLY A 477 -6.41 2.34 9.99
C GLY A 477 -5.17 3.07 9.50
N VAL A 478 -4.51 2.47 8.52
CA VAL A 478 -3.30 3.03 7.91
C VAL A 478 -3.50 3.21 6.41
N PHE A 479 -2.86 4.22 5.84
CA PHE A 479 -2.75 4.38 4.39
C PHE A 479 -1.29 4.24 3.97
N ALA A 480 -1.02 3.28 3.10
CA ALA A 480 0.30 2.94 2.63
C ALA A 480 0.41 3.16 1.11
N ALA A 481 1.56 3.60 0.64
CA ALA A 481 1.80 3.85 -0.78
C ALA A 481 2.94 3.00 -1.34
N LYS A 482 4.09 3.02 -0.69
CA LYS A 482 5.34 2.50 -1.21
C LYS A 482 5.37 0.99 -1.36
N ILE A 483 4.72 0.27 -0.44
CA ILE A 483 4.63 -1.19 -0.50
C ILE A 483 4.01 -1.66 -1.82
N TRP A 484 2.98 -0.96 -2.33
CA TRP A 484 2.32 -1.28 -3.58
C TRP A 484 3.24 -1.09 -4.78
N LEU A 485 4.11 -0.07 -4.73
CA LEU A 485 5.13 0.15 -5.76
C LEU A 485 6.22 -0.94 -5.71
N GLN A 486 6.55 -1.42 -4.53
CA GLN A 486 7.51 -2.52 -4.34
C GLN A 486 6.95 -3.84 -4.90
N LEU A 487 5.66 -4.12 -4.70
CA LEU A 487 4.96 -5.26 -5.29
C LEU A 487 4.88 -5.17 -6.82
N ALA A 488 4.96 -3.97 -7.37
CA ALA A 488 5.07 -3.74 -8.82
C ALA A 488 6.51 -3.79 -9.35
N GLY A 489 7.50 -4.15 -8.52
CA GLY A 489 8.88 -4.25 -8.91
C GLY A 489 9.70 -2.97 -8.77
N CYS A 490 9.24 -2.00 -7.96
CA CYS A 490 10.06 -0.83 -7.65
C CYS A 490 11.39 -1.27 -7.03
N VAL A 491 12.45 -1.09 -7.77
CA VAL A 491 13.77 -1.58 -7.38
C VAL A 491 14.42 -0.75 -6.27
N GLY A 492 13.96 0.49 -5.98
CA GLY A 492 14.75 1.41 -5.14
C GLY A 492 16.23 1.15 -5.41
N ASN A 493 17.16 1.95 -5.60
CA ASN A 493 18.51 1.44 -5.81
C ASN A 493 18.96 0.69 -4.54
N GLU A 494 19.92 -0.23 -4.69
CA GLU A 494 20.47 -1.06 -3.60
C GLU A 494 21.00 -0.23 -2.41
N LYS A 495 21.27 1.05 -2.64
CA LYS A 495 21.68 2.04 -1.63
C LYS A 495 20.52 2.91 -1.13
N GLY A 496 19.25 2.57 -1.46
CA GLY A 496 18.07 3.33 -1.05
C GLY A 496 17.91 4.70 -1.73
N ARG A 497 18.59 4.95 -2.84
CA ARG A 497 18.68 6.26 -3.50
C ARG A 497 18.12 6.28 -4.92
N CYS A 498 17.03 5.56 -5.21
CA CYS A 498 16.38 5.73 -6.51
C CYS A 498 15.54 7.00 -6.51
N ASN A 499 15.97 8.04 -7.22
CA ASN A 499 15.26 9.30 -7.44
C ASN A 499 14.65 9.40 -8.86
N ALA A 500 14.58 8.30 -9.60
CA ALA A 500 14.04 8.30 -10.96
C ALA A 500 12.55 8.69 -11.04
N CYS A 501 11.83 8.64 -9.92
CA CYS A 501 10.43 9.09 -9.85
C CYS A 501 10.25 10.58 -10.18
N ASN A 502 11.26 11.42 -9.89
CA ASN A 502 11.23 12.85 -10.17
C ASN A 502 11.46 13.17 -11.65
N THR A 503 12.31 12.37 -12.29
CA THR A 503 12.80 12.64 -13.63
C THR A 503 11.91 12.10 -14.74
N GLY A 504 10.86 11.35 -14.41
CA GLY A 504 10.04 10.65 -15.40
C GLY A 504 10.72 9.43 -16.05
N HIS A 505 11.92 9.05 -15.64
CA HIS A 505 12.70 7.94 -16.22
C HIS A 505 12.68 6.67 -15.38
N CYS A 506 11.56 6.39 -14.72
CA CYS A 506 11.41 5.16 -13.91
C CYS A 506 11.66 3.90 -14.73
N PRO A 507 12.71 3.11 -14.47
CA PRO A 507 13.13 2.00 -15.33
C PRO A 507 12.14 0.84 -15.36
N VAL A 508 11.28 0.73 -14.35
CA VAL A 508 10.27 -0.34 -14.21
C VAL A 508 8.88 0.08 -14.66
N GLY A 509 8.71 1.29 -15.21
CA GLY A 509 7.43 1.74 -15.76
C GLY A 509 6.41 2.26 -14.75
N ILE A 510 6.77 2.38 -13.45
CA ILE A 510 5.82 2.76 -12.38
C ILE A 510 5.57 4.27 -12.35
N CYS A 511 6.62 5.09 -12.27
CA CYS A 511 6.52 6.54 -12.07
C CYS A 511 6.99 7.32 -13.30
N THR A 512 6.52 6.95 -14.49
CA THR A 512 6.90 7.54 -15.76
C THR A 512 5.69 7.68 -16.67
N GLN A 513 5.80 8.57 -17.67
CA GLN A 513 4.84 8.68 -18.77
C GLN A 513 5.47 8.33 -20.13
N ASP A 514 6.75 7.91 -20.16
CA ASP A 514 7.40 7.40 -21.39
C ASP A 514 6.75 6.06 -21.79
N PRO A 515 6.11 5.99 -22.98
CA PRO A 515 5.39 4.79 -23.42
C PRO A 515 6.26 3.53 -23.45
N ARG A 516 7.56 3.67 -23.74
CA ARG A 516 8.50 2.54 -23.79
C ARG A 516 8.77 1.96 -22.41
N LEU A 517 8.87 2.83 -21.40
CA LEU A 517 9.07 2.41 -20.01
C LEU A 517 7.76 1.91 -19.41
N VAL A 518 6.66 2.59 -19.67
CA VAL A 518 5.31 2.18 -19.20
C VAL A 518 4.96 0.77 -19.72
N ALA A 519 5.36 0.43 -20.96
CA ALA A 519 5.10 -0.88 -21.56
C ALA A 519 5.75 -2.06 -20.82
N ARG A 520 6.76 -1.80 -19.97
CA ARG A 520 7.44 -2.82 -19.17
C ARG A 520 6.60 -3.35 -18.00
N LEU A 521 5.58 -2.60 -17.58
CA LEU A 521 4.75 -2.99 -16.44
C LEU A 521 3.63 -3.93 -16.89
N ASP A 522 3.58 -5.12 -16.31
CA ASP A 522 2.48 -6.07 -16.49
C ASP A 522 1.37 -5.75 -15.48
N VAL A 523 0.26 -5.23 -15.99
CA VAL A 523 -0.88 -4.78 -15.17
C VAL A 523 -1.49 -5.93 -14.39
N ASP A 524 -1.69 -7.07 -15.05
CA ASP A 524 -2.37 -8.23 -14.48
C ASP A 524 -1.51 -8.88 -13.38
N ALA A 525 -0.22 -9.02 -13.64
CA ALA A 525 0.73 -9.56 -12.67
C ALA A 525 0.86 -8.66 -11.44
N VAL A 526 0.90 -7.34 -11.63
CA VAL A 526 0.97 -6.38 -10.50
C VAL A 526 -0.33 -6.40 -9.70
N ALA A 527 -1.49 -6.41 -10.36
CA ALA A 527 -2.78 -6.51 -9.67
C ALA A 527 -2.87 -7.80 -8.85
N GLN A 528 -2.44 -8.93 -9.42
CA GLN A 528 -2.38 -10.21 -8.71
C GLN A 528 -1.47 -10.14 -7.47
N ASN A 529 -0.27 -9.57 -7.59
CA ASN A 529 0.65 -9.42 -6.47
C ASN A 529 0.03 -8.60 -5.32
N ILE A 530 -0.73 -7.56 -5.65
CA ILE A 530 -1.42 -6.72 -4.66
C ILE A 530 -2.54 -7.49 -3.98
N VAL A 531 -3.35 -8.24 -4.73
CA VAL A 531 -4.42 -9.10 -4.16
C VAL A 531 -3.83 -10.14 -3.23
N ASP A 532 -2.82 -10.87 -3.67
CA ASP A 532 -2.15 -11.90 -2.87
C ASP A 532 -1.57 -11.31 -1.58
N TYR A 533 -1.02 -10.11 -1.65
CA TYR A 533 -0.49 -9.42 -0.49
C TYR A 533 -1.60 -9.03 0.52
N PHE A 534 -2.75 -8.53 0.05
CA PHE A 534 -3.88 -8.21 0.94
C PHE A 534 -4.45 -9.46 1.62
N LEU A 535 -4.61 -10.56 0.89
CA LEU A 535 -5.07 -11.83 1.46
C LEU A 535 -4.10 -12.33 2.54
N ALA A 536 -2.83 -12.15 2.29
CA ALA A 536 -1.76 -12.48 3.22
C ALA A 536 -1.78 -11.58 4.45
N LEU A 537 -1.95 -10.27 4.25
CA LEU A 537 -2.08 -9.27 5.30
C LEU A 537 -3.24 -9.58 6.26
N ASP A 538 -4.37 -10.00 5.70
CA ASP A 538 -5.56 -10.40 6.47
C ASP A 538 -5.26 -11.53 7.46
N VAL A 539 -4.57 -12.57 6.98
CA VAL A 539 -4.17 -13.70 7.84
C VAL A 539 -3.18 -13.25 8.92
N GLU A 540 -2.26 -12.35 8.60
CA GLU A 540 -1.28 -11.84 9.58
C GLU A 540 -1.92 -10.97 10.65
N LEU A 541 -2.87 -10.11 10.29
CA LEU A 541 -3.65 -9.35 11.26
C LEU A 541 -4.40 -10.26 12.23
N LYS A 542 -5.06 -11.31 11.72
CA LYS A 542 -5.73 -12.32 12.56
C LYS A 542 -4.77 -13.04 13.51
N LYS A 543 -3.55 -13.35 13.03
CA LYS A 543 -2.49 -13.94 13.86
C LYS A 543 -1.96 -13.01 14.95
N LEU A 544 -2.06 -11.71 14.79
CA LEU A 544 -1.69 -10.74 15.82
C LEU A 544 -2.83 -10.50 16.82
N LEU A 545 -4.10 -10.59 16.35
CA LEU A 545 -5.29 -10.45 17.19
C LEU A 545 -5.54 -11.67 18.07
N ALA A 546 -5.36 -12.85 17.51
CA ALA A 546 -5.68 -14.11 18.17
C ALA A 546 -4.98 -14.29 19.55
N PRO A 547 -3.65 -14.05 19.69
CA PRO A 547 -2.96 -14.20 20.98
C PRO A 547 -3.42 -13.21 22.05
N ILE A 548 -3.95 -12.06 21.67
CA ILE A 548 -4.44 -11.07 22.64
C ILE A 548 -5.93 -11.26 23.00
N GLY A 549 -6.57 -12.30 22.44
CA GLY A 549 -7.97 -12.62 22.71
C GLY A 549 -8.99 -11.68 22.06
N ASN A 550 -8.58 -10.93 21.01
CA ASN A 550 -9.45 -9.99 20.32
C ASN A 550 -9.95 -10.55 18.98
N SER A 551 -11.25 -10.47 18.74
CA SER A 551 -11.88 -10.79 17.45
C SER A 551 -12.13 -9.56 16.57
N THR A 552 -11.95 -8.35 17.13
CA THR A 552 -12.12 -7.06 16.44
C THR A 552 -10.83 -6.25 16.54
N LEU A 553 -10.74 -5.18 15.75
CA LEU A 553 -9.56 -4.29 15.78
C LEU A 553 -9.40 -3.62 17.15
N PRO A 554 -8.19 -3.68 17.76
CA PRO A 554 -7.94 -3.20 19.13
C PRO A 554 -7.61 -1.70 19.13
N VAL A 555 -8.51 -0.86 18.64
CA VAL A 555 -8.27 0.59 18.54
C VAL A 555 -8.04 1.19 19.94
N GLY A 556 -6.86 1.79 20.13
CA GLY A 556 -6.48 2.42 21.37
C GLY A 556 -6.05 1.48 22.51
N ARG A 557 -6.05 0.15 22.29
CA ARG A 557 -5.60 -0.87 23.24
C ARG A 557 -4.07 -0.88 23.39
N SER A 558 -3.53 0.25 23.82
CA SER A 558 -2.08 0.41 24.03
C SER A 558 -1.50 -0.55 25.08
N ASP A 559 -2.35 -1.10 25.95
CA ASP A 559 -2.01 -2.17 26.90
C ASP A 559 -1.59 -3.49 26.22
N ALA A 560 -1.93 -3.67 24.94
CA ALA A 560 -1.46 -4.80 24.14
C ALA A 560 0.00 -4.65 23.68
N LEU A 561 0.60 -3.47 23.83
CA LEU A 561 1.93 -3.15 23.31
C LEU A 561 2.96 -3.03 24.43
N ILE A 562 4.20 -3.36 24.09
CA ILE A 562 5.37 -3.17 24.95
C ILE A 562 6.49 -2.56 24.13
N ALA A 563 7.17 -1.54 24.68
CA ALA A 563 8.32 -0.92 24.04
C ALA A 563 9.62 -1.51 24.59
N MET A 564 10.56 -1.78 23.69
CA MET A 564 11.92 -2.23 24.03
C MET A 564 12.87 -1.05 24.29
N ASN A 565 12.35 0.17 24.31
CA ASN A 565 13.11 1.39 24.58
C ASN A 565 12.29 2.29 25.52
N LYS A 566 12.91 2.73 26.60
CA LYS A 566 12.26 3.52 27.66
C LYS A 566 11.69 4.84 27.14
N ALA A 567 12.44 5.58 26.33
CA ALA A 567 11.97 6.86 25.80
C ALA A 567 10.76 6.70 24.86
N ILE A 568 10.70 5.58 24.13
CA ILE A 568 9.53 5.24 23.30
C ILE A 568 8.34 4.87 24.19
N ALA A 569 8.56 4.07 25.24
CA ALA A 569 7.52 3.72 26.20
C ALA A 569 6.87 4.97 26.81
N ASP A 570 7.69 5.86 27.34
CA ASP A 570 7.24 7.10 27.97
C ASP A 570 6.52 8.01 26.97
N ARG A 571 7.07 8.17 25.76
CA ARG A 571 6.49 9.05 24.73
C ARG A 571 5.14 8.56 24.22
N LEU A 572 4.95 7.26 24.08
CA LEU A 572 3.73 6.65 23.56
C LEU A 572 2.77 6.19 24.66
N GLN A 573 3.17 6.30 25.94
CA GLN A 573 2.41 5.83 27.10
C GLN A 573 2.00 4.36 26.94
N ILE A 574 3.01 3.50 26.71
CA ILE A 574 2.88 2.04 26.66
C ILE A 574 3.86 1.38 27.64
N ALA A 575 3.66 0.10 27.94
CA ALA A 575 4.53 -0.63 28.84
C ALA A 575 5.99 -0.65 28.32
N TYR A 576 6.95 -0.66 29.26
CA TYR A 576 8.37 -0.85 28.96
C TYR A 576 8.78 -2.27 29.32
N ALA A 577 9.52 -2.93 28.43
CA ALA A 577 10.15 -4.21 28.69
C ALA A 577 11.44 -3.98 29.50
N CYS A 578 11.39 -4.19 30.79
CA CYS A 578 12.57 -4.12 31.69
C CYS A 578 13.20 -5.50 31.84
#